data_034abef62ead3d4021eb39e1f2f2e876
#
_entry.id   034abef62ead3d4021eb39e1f2f2e876
#
_cell.length_a   1.000
_cell.length_b   1.000
_cell.length_c   1.000
_cell.angle_alpha   90.00
_cell.angle_beta   90.00
_cell.angle_gamma   90.00
#
_symmetry.space_group_name_H-M   'P 1'
#
loop_
_entity.id
_entity.type
_entity.pdbx_description
1 polymer ?
#
loop_
_entity_poly.entity_id
_entity_poly.type
_entity_poly.pdbx_seq_one_letter_code
_entity_poly.pdbx_strand_id
1 'polypeptide(L)'
;MRTKVALIFGGRSLESDISVITAMQTLAVLKETEYDVEPFYLYDGDFYTKGVDDISAFTPFEKEKHLRTVMVNGTFCSVKKNRLKREFRPDVALICCHGGEGENGVLQGLLDFNG
;
A
#
# COMPACT_ATOMS: atom_id res chain seq x y z
N MET A 1 19.74 8.08 -8.55
CA MET A 1 18.75 7.80 -7.51
C MET A 1 17.44 7.31 -8.13
N ARG A 2 16.87 6.22 -7.62
CA ARG A 2 15.61 5.73 -8.14
C ARG A 2 14.44 6.46 -7.49
N THR A 3 13.41 6.74 -8.28
CA THR A 3 12.17 7.26 -7.74
C THR A 3 11.48 6.16 -6.94
N LYS A 4 11.12 6.48 -5.72
CA LYS A 4 10.42 5.53 -4.83
C LYS A 4 8.93 5.67 -5.02
N VAL A 5 8.28 4.57 -5.35
CA VAL A 5 6.85 4.52 -5.64
C VAL A 5 6.16 3.60 -4.63
N ALA A 6 5.16 4.13 -3.94
CA ALA A 6 4.28 3.31 -3.12
C ALA A 6 3.08 2.92 -3.98
N LEU A 7 2.87 1.63 -4.15
CA LEU A 7 1.70 1.12 -4.86
C LEU A 7 0.65 0.72 -3.82
N ILE A 8 -0.42 1.49 -3.72
CA ILE A 8 -1.44 1.32 -2.67
C ILE A 8 -2.68 0.69 -3.28
N PHE A 9 -3.19 -0.35 -2.65
CA PHE A 9 -4.36 -1.08 -3.15
C PHE A 9 -5.15 -1.67 -1.98
N GLY A 10 -6.34 -2.19 -2.28
CA GLY A 10 -7.22 -2.74 -1.26
C GLY A 10 -8.31 -1.76 -0.86
N GLY A 11 -8.65 -1.74 0.43
CA GLY A 11 -9.71 -0.90 0.96
C GLY A 11 -10.89 -1.73 1.41
N ARG A 12 -11.95 -1.04 1.86
CA ARG A 12 -13.13 -1.71 2.41
C ARG A 12 -14.17 -2.13 1.38
N SER A 13 -14.00 -1.74 0.13
CA SER A 13 -15.05 -1.97 -0.85
C SER A 13 -15.16 -3.45 -1.21
N LEU A 14 -16.31 -3.83 -1.74
CA LEU A 14 -16.51 -5.16 -2.31
C LEU A 14 -15.63 -5.39 -3.54
N GLU A 15 -15.03 -4.32 -4.04
CA GLU A 15 -14.15 -4.37 -5.20
C GLU A 15 -12.67 -4.53 -4.83
N SER A 16 -12.37 -4.80 -3.55
CA SER A 16 -10.99 -4.94 -3.12
C SER A 16 -10.27 -6.08 -3.84
N ASP A 17 -10.98 -7.16 -4.19
CA ASP A 17 -10.38 -8.26 -4.95
C ASP A 17 -9.93 -7.81 -6.33
N ILE A 18 -10.73 -6.96 -6.98
CA ILE A 18 -10.37 -6.38 -8.28
C ILE A 18 -9.15 -5.48 -8.12
N SER A 19 -9.11 -4.72 -7.03
CA SER A 19 -7.98 -3.85 -6.72
C SER A 19 -6.70 -4.67 -6.56
N VAL A 20 -6.77 -5.83 -5.91
CA VAL A 20 -5.62 -6.72 -5.74
C VAL A 20 -5.11 -7.20 -7.10
N ILE A 21 -6.00 -7.66 -7.95
CA ILE A 21 -5.62 -8.16 -9.29
C ILE A 21 -4.96 -7.05 -10.10
N THR A 22 -5.58 -5.87 -10.11
CA THR A 22 -5.03 -4.71 -10.82
C THR A 22 -3.66 -4.33 -10.28
N ALA A 23 -3.51 -4.34 -8.95
CA ALA A 23 -2.25 -4.01 -8.32
C ALA A 23 -1.15 -4.99 -8.68
N MET A 24 -1.44 -6.28 -8.72
CA MET A 24 -0.44 -7.29 -9.08
C MET A 24 0.01 -7.13 -10.53
N GLN A 25 -0.93 -6.80 -11.43
CA GLN A 25 -0.60 -6.53 -12.83
C GLN A 25 0.27 -5.26 -12.95
N THR A 26 -0.10 -4.21 -12.23
CA THR A 26 0.64 -2.96 -12.24
C THR A 26 2.04 -3.15 -11.65
N LEU A 27 2.14 -3.90 -10.58
CA LEU A 27 3.43 -4.19 -9.94
C LEU A 27 4.37 -4.92 -10.89
N ALA A 28 3.85 -5.90 -11.64
CA ALA A 28 4.64 -6.65 -12.62
C ALA A 28 5.22 -5.72 -13.69
N VAL A 29 4.42 -4.76 -14.16
CA VAL A 29 4.88 -3.77 -15.13
C VAL A 29 5.93 -2.86 -14.51
N LEU A 30 5.68 -2.37 -13.29
CA LEU A 30 6.60 -1.44 -12.64
C LEU A 30 7.95 -2.07 -12.29
N LYS A 31 7.98 -3.37 -12.04
CA LYS A 31 9.24 -4.08 -11.76
C LYS A 31 10.17 -4.12 -12.98
N GLU A 32 9.63 -3.91 -14.17
CA GLU A 32 10.43 -3.80 -15.39
C GLU A 32 11.03 -2.42 -15.58
N THR A 33 10.74 -1.49 -14.68
CA THR A 33 11.19 -0.10 -14.77
C THR A 33 12.33 0.16 -13.79
N GLU A 34 12.83 1.40 -13.82
CA GLU A 34 13.87 1.85 -12.91
C GLU A 34 13.31 2.29 -11.54
N TYR A 35 12.00 2.25 -11.36
CA TYR A 35 11.39 2.67 -10.10
C TYR A 35 11.65 1.67 -8.99
N ASP A 36 11.81 2.19 -7.78
CA ASP A 36 11.87 1.40 -6.55
C ASP A 36 10.45 1.33 -6.00
N VAL A 37 9.75 0.23 -6.25
CA VAL A 37 8.32 0.09 -5.97
C VAL A 37 8.10 -0.80 -4.76
N GLU A 38 7.30 -0.30 -3.81
CA GLU A 38 6.89 -1.08 -2.65
C GLU A 38 5.37 -1.15 -2.61
N PRO A 39 4.79 -2.36 -2.60
CA PRO A 39 3.34 -2.50 -2.50
C PRO A 39 2.87 -2.38 -1.05
N PHE A 40 1.73 -1.71 -0.87
CA PHE A 40 1.07 -1.57 0.42
C PHE A 40 -0.40 -1.91 0.28
N TYR A 41 -0.85 -2.88 1.05
CA TYR A 41 -2.25 -3.31 1.05
C TYR A 41 -2.99 -2.61 2.18
N LEU A 42 -4.03 -1.85 1.83
CA LEU A 42 -4.87 -1.17 2.80
C LEU A 42 -5.92 -2.14 3.32
N TYR A 43 -5.86 -2.43 4.61
CA TYR A 43 -6.75 -3.37 5.26
C TYR A 43 -7.10 -2.84 6.64
N ASP A 44 -8.39 -2.63 6.89
CA ASP A 44 -8.90 -2.19 8.19
C ASP A 44 -8.20 -0.94 8.72
N GLY A 45 -7.91 0.01 7.82
CA GLY A 45 -7.33 1.30 8.18
C GLY A 45 -5.81 1.34 8.27
N ASP A 46 -5.14 0.21 8.15
CA ASP A 46 -3.68 0.15 8.18
C ASP A 46 -3.12 -0.28 6.84
N PHE A 47 -1.85 0.06 6.61
CA PHE A 47 -1.15 -0.33 5.38
C PHE A 47 -0.21 -1.49 5.69
N TYR A 48 -0.37 -2.61 4.99
CA TYR A 48 0.46 -3.80 5.19
C TYR A 48 1.42 -3.98 4.02
N THR A 49 2.67 -4.26 4.34
CA THR A 49 3.70 -4.52 3.35
C THR A 49 4.47 -5.80 3.72
N LYS A 50 5.49 -6.14 2.93
CA LYS A 50 6.25 -7.38 3.04
C LYS A 50 5.39 -8.60 2.75
N GLY A 51 5.62 -9.17 1.58
CA GLY A 51 4.90 -10.36 1.14
C GLY A 51 3.53 -10.10 0.54
N VAL A 52 3.19 -8.84 0.27
CA VAL A 52 1.92 -8.50 -0.40
C VAL A 52 2.12 -8.28 -1.90
N ASP A 53 3.13 -8.90 -2.48
CA ASP A 53 3.47 -8.79 -3.89
C ASP A 53 3.09 -10.03 -4.70
N ASP A 54 2.32 -10.95 -4.11
CA ASP A 54 1.87 -12.16 -4.77
C ASP A 54 0.39 -12.36 -4.44
N ILE A 55 -0.38 -12.79 -5.44
CA ILE A 55 -1.82 -12.98 -5.26
C ILE A 55 -2.14 -14.02 -4.19
N SER A 56 -1.26 -14.97 -3.96
CA SER A 56 -1.47 -15.99 -2.93
C SER A 56 -1.56 -15.40 -1.52
N ALA A 57 -1.02 -14.21 -1.30
CA ALA A 57 -1.10 -13.55 0.01
C ALA A 57 -2.53 -13.15 0.38
N PHE A 58 -3.46 -13.17 -0.58
CA PHE A 58 -4.82 -12.67 -0.40
C PHE A 58 -5.87 -13.77 -0.42
N THR A 59 -5.46 -15.04 -0.25
CA THR A 59 -6.39 -16.16 -0.31
C THR A 59 -6.22 -17.14 0.86
N PRO A 60 -6.57 -16.75 2.08
CA PRO A 60 -7.04 -15.45 2.57
C PRO A 60 -5.88 -14.53 2.97
N PHE A 61 -6.18 -13.25 3.16
CA PHE A 61 -5.19 -12.32 3.71
C PHE A 61 -5.07 -12.54 5.22
N GLU A 62 -3.87 -12.81 5.67
CA GLU A 62 -3.56 -13.00 7.09
C GLU A 62 -2.63 -11.89 7.54
N LYS A 63 -3.19 -10.86 8.17
CA LYS A 63 -2.45 -9.65 8.51
C LYS A 63 -1.22 -9.92 9.39
N GLU A 64 -1.26 -10.97 10.19
CA GLU A 64 -0.17 -11.33 11.11
C GLU A 64 1.09 -11.76 10.36
N LYS A 65 0.98 -12.12 9.11
CA LYS A 65 2.11 -12.54 8.27
C LYS A 65 2.78 -11.38 7.54
N HIS A 66 2.28 -10.18 7.73
CA HIS A 66 2.76 -9.01 7.01
C HIS A 66 3.11 -7.88 7.98
N LEU A 67 3.88 -6.93 7.51
CA LEU A 67 4.31 -5.80 8.33
C LEU A 67 3.25 -4.71 8.30
N ARG A 68 2.68 -4.40 9.46
CA ARG A 68 1.72 -3.32 9.60
C ARG A 68 2.45 -1.99 9.63
N THR A 69 2.01 -1.04 8.84
CA THR A 69 2.56 0.32 8.83
C THR A 69 1.46 1.35 8.94
N VAL A 70 1.85 2.53 9.41
CA VAL A 70 1.00 3.71 9.44
C VAL A 70 1.74 4.84 8.72
N MET A 71 0.96 5.77 8.15
CA MET A 71 1.53 6.91 7.45
C MET A 71 1.78 8.05 8.43
N VAL A 72 3.03 8.52 8.50
CA VAL A 72 3.42 9.65 9.33
C VAL A 72 4.25 10.60 8.48
N ASN A 73 3.73 11.78 8.23
CA ASN A 73 4.42 12.83 7.45
C ASN A 73 4.98 12.30 6.14
N GLY A 74 4.17 11.55 5.39
CA GLY A 74 4.56 11.03 4.09
C GLY A 74 5.45 9.80 4.12
N THR A 75 5.69 9.23 5.30
CA THR A 75 6.53 8.05 5.46
C THR A 75 5.71 6.90 6.02
N PHE A 76 5.84 5.72 5.42
CA PHE A 76 5.26 4.50 5.98
C PHE A 76 6.15 4.01 7.11
N CYS A 77 5.60 3.93 8.31
CA CYS A 77 6.34 3.56 9.51
C CYS A 77 5.73 2.33 10.15
N SER A 78 6.57 1.39 10.57
CA SER A 78 6.10 0.28 11.39
C SER A 78 6.09 0.69 12.86
N VAL A 79 5.23 0.03 13.64
CA VAL A 79 5.10 0.30 15.08
C VAL A 79 5.46 -0.97 15.83
N LYS A 80 6.50 -0.90 16.67
CA LYS A 80 6.88 -2.00 17.55
C LYS A 80 7.20 -1.43 18.93
N LYS A 81 6.60 -2.02 19.96
CA LYS A 81 6.87 -1.64 21.36
C LYS A 81 6.78 -0.12 21.57
N ASN A 82 5.73 0.48 21.01
CA ASN A 82 5.47 1.92 21.09
C ASN A 82 6.52 2.79 20.41
N ARG A 83 7.31 2.22 19.50
CA ARG A 83 8.29 2.96 18.72
C ARG A 83 7.95 2.93 17.25
N LEU A 84 8.13 4.07 16.58
CA LEU A 84 7.97 4.18 15.14
C LEU A 84 9.31 3.92 14.47
N LYS A 85 9.29 3.08 13.44
CA LYS A 85 10.45 2.83 12.60
C LYS A 85 10.09 3.18 11.18
N ARG A 86 10.88 4.03 10.53
CA ARG A 86 10.67 4.39 9.13
C ARG A 86 10.95 3.18 8.25
N GLU A 87 9.97 2.80 7.45
CA GLU A 87 10.11 1.68 6.53
C GLU A 87 10.27 2.14 5.09
N PHE A 88 9.48 3.10 4.65
CA PHE A 88 9.50 3.54 3.25
C PHE A 88 8.94 4.94 3.11
N ARG A 89 9.71 5.84 2.50
CA ARG A 89 9.23 7.18 2.16
C ARG A 89 9.11 7.29 0.65
N PRO A 90 7.90 7.24 0.11
CA PRO A 90 7.71 7.33 -1.33
C PRO A 90 7.88 8.75 -1.85
N ASP A 91 8.34 8.85 -3.10
CA ASP A 91 8.31 10.10 -3.85
C ASP A 91 6.96 10.27 -4.52
N VAL A 92 6.33 9.15 -4.90
CA VAL A 92 5.04 9.13 -5.61
C VAL A 92 4.22 7.97 -5.06
N ALA A 93 2.91 8.16 -4.98
CA ALA A 93 1.98 7.09 -4.64
C ALA A 93 1.05 6.82 -5.81
N LEU A 94 0.96 5.54 -6.21
CA LEU A 94 -0.01 5.07 -7.18
C LEU A 94 -1.10 4.34 -6.43
N ILE A 95 -2.35 4.70 -6.67
CA ILE A 95 -3.48 4.16 -5.94
C ILE A 95 -4.32 3.31 -6.87
N CYS A 96 -4.41 2.01 -6.54
CA CYS A 96 -5.21 1.04 -7.28
C CYS A 96 -6.40 0.62 -6.44
N CYS A 97 -7.19 1.58 -5.98
CA CYS A 97 -8.39 1.32 -5.18
C CYS A 97 -9.63 1.64 -6.01
N HIS A 98 -10.61 0.77 -5.95
CA HIS A 98 -11.88 0.95 -6.64
C HIS A 98 -12.99 0.95 -5.61
N GLY A 99 -13.80 2.02 -5.60
CA GLY A 99 -14.88 2.17 -4.64
C GLY A 99 -14.37 2.44 -3.22
N GLY A 100 -15.30 2.57 -2.30
CA GLY A 100 -14.97 2.77 -0.90
C GLY A 100 -14.07 3.97 -0.65
N GLU A 101 -13.14 3.81 0.27
CA GLU A 101 -12.28 4.91 0.71
C GLU A 101 -11.36 5.42 -0.40
N GLY A 102 -10.90 4.55 -1.28
CA GLY A 102 -9.96 4.92 -2.33
C GLY A 102 -10.56 5.85 -3.36
N GLU A 103 -11.83 5.64 -3.72
CA GLU A 103 -12.48 6.40 -4.78
C GLU A 103 -13.14 7.67 -4.28
N ASN A 104 -13.54 7.74 -3.03
CA ASN A 104 -14.24 8.91 -2.53
C ASN A 104 -13.32 10.02 -2.03
N GLY A 105 -12.03 9.88 -2.21
CA GLY A 105 -11.07 10.89 -1.86
C GLY A 105 -10.54 10.84 -0.44
N VAL A 106 -11.05 9.93 0.39
CA VAL A 106 -10.58 9.83 1.78
C VAL A 106 -9.11 9.47 1.83
N LEU A 107 -8.72 8.42 1.10
CA LEU A 107 -7.33 7.99 1.05
C LEU A 107 -6.45 9.07 0.41
N GLN A 108 -6.92 9.69 -0.67
CA GLN A 108 -6.17 10.75 -1.33
C GLN A 108 -5.95 11.94 -0.38
N GLY A 109 -6.97 12.32 0.37
CA GLY A 109 -6.83 13.40 1.35
C GLY A 109 -5.82 13.06 2.43
N LEU A 110 -5.81 11.81 2.90
CA LEU A 110 -4.85 11.36 3.91
C LEU A 110 -3.41 11.44 3.35
N LEU A 111 -3.20 10.99 2.12
CA LEU A 111 -1.89 11.05 1.50
C LEU A 111 -1.43 12.48 1.27
N ASP A 112 -2.31 13.36 0.83
CA ASP A 112 -1.99 14.77 0.63
C ASP A 112 -1.61 15.45 1.94
N PHE A 113 -2.33 15.13 3.01
CA PHE A 113 -2.06 15.69 4.33
C PHE A 113 -0.68 15.27 4.84
N ASN A 114 -0.27 14.06 4.57
CA ASN A 114 1.02 13.53 5.02
C ASN A 114 2.18 13.85 4.07
N GLY A 115 1.89 14.47 2.97
CA GLY A 115 2.92 14.84 2.00
C GLY A 115 3.16 13.84 0.94
#